data_74f755e6e9151f47ec26e7a87b5c66c5
#
_entry.id   74f755e6e9151f47ec26e7a87b5c66c5
#
_cell.length_a   1.000
_cell.length_b   1.000
_cell.length_c   1.000
_cell.angle_alpha   90.00
_cell.angle_beta   90.00
_cell.angle_gamma   90.00
#
_symmetry.space_group_name_H-M   'P 1'
#
loop_
_entity.id
_entity.type
_entity.pdbx_description
1 polymer ?
#
loop_
_entity_poly.entity_id
_entity_poly.type
_entity_poly.pdbx_seq_one_letter_code
_entity_poly.pdbx_strand_id
1 'polypeptide(L)'
;MLMPKRVKYRRVQRGRLKGKALRGNKVTNGEYGLVAMEPAWITANQIEAARIAMTRHIRRGGQVWIKIFPDKPVTEKPAETRMGSGKGSPEYWVAVVKPGRVLFEIAGVSEELAREAMRLASHKLPIATKFVTREKTIGGEENEAE
;
A
#
# COMPACT_ATOMS: atom_id res chain seq x y z
N MET A 1 -13.84 6.06 1.24
CA MET A 1 -12.48 6.03 0.71
C MET A 1 -11.49 6.52 1.75
N LEU A 2 -10.31 5.97 1.75
CA LEU A 2 -9.30 6.33 2.74
C LEU A 2 -8.77 7.73 2.50
N MET A 3 -8.78 8.54 3.54
CA MET A 3 -8.17 9.85 3.50
C MET A 3 -8.05 10.36 4.94
N PRO A 4 -7.11 11.28 5.20
CA PRO A 4 -6.95 11.80 6.55
C PRO A 4 -8.17 12.60 6.98
N LYS A 5 -8.55 12.45 8.25
CA LYS A 5 -9.65 13.22 8.80
C LYS A 5 -9.25 14.67 9.00
N ARG A 6 -7.99 14.91 9.29
CA ARG A 6 -7.48 16.25 9.56
C ARG A 6 -6.09 16.36 8.99
N VAL A 7 -5.82 17.47 8.30
CA VAL A 7 -4.49 17.69 7.75
C VAL A 7 -4.01 19.07 8.14
N LYS A 8 -2.73 19.17 8.43
CA LYS A 8 -2.12 20.44 8.74
C LYS A 8 -1.98 21.29 7.48
N TYR A 9 -1.63 20.66 6.39
CA TYR A 9 -1.52 21.33 5.10
C TYR A 9 -2.28 20.51 4.07
N ARG A 10 -3.09 21.20 3.29
CA ARG A 10 -3.86 20.53 2.25
C ARG A 10 -3.07 20.29 0.98
N ARG A 11 -2.04 21.10 0.79
CA ARG A 11 -1.20 20.98 -0.41
C ARG A 11 0.22 20.73 0.03
N VAL A 12 0.85 19.78 -0.62
CA VAL A 12 2.19 19.34 -0.26
C VAL A 12 3.04 19.30 -1.51
N GLN A 13 4.31 19.67 -1.36
CA GLN A 13 5.26 19.61 -2.45
C GLN A 13 5.47 18.17 -2.87
N ARG A 14 5.75 17.98 -4.17
CA ARG A 14 6.08 16.66 -4.67
C ARG A 14 7.42 16.26 -4.11
N GLY A 15 7.50 15.09 -3.49
CA GLY A 15 8.73 14.60 -2.93
C GLY A 15 9.45 13.68 -3.89
N ARG A 16 10.58 13.17 -3.44
CA ARG A 16 11.37 12.22 -4.22
C ARG A 16 11.09 10.81 -3.74
N LEU A 17 11.06 9.87 -4.69
CA LEU A 17 10.83 8.47 -4.38
C LEU A 17 12.16 7.73 -4.37
N LYS A 18 12.96 8.00 -3.35
CA LYS A 18 14.28 7.39 -3.23
C LYS A 18 14.37 6.55 -1.98
N GLY A 19 15.29 5.59 -2.02
CA GLY A 19 15.61 4.79 -0.87
C GLY A 19 14.69 3.61 -0.69
N LYS A 20 14.93 2.89 0.39
CA LYS A 20 14.14 1.72 0.75
C LYS A 20 13.36 2.02 2.01
N ALA A 21 12.31 1.23 2.23
CA ALA A 21 11.51 1.39 3.43
C ALA A 21 12.34 0.98 4.65
N LEU A 22 12.39 1.87 5.63
CA LEU A 22 13.07 1.57 6.89
C LEU A 22 12.06 1.15 7.96
N ARG A 23 10.81 1.53 7.76
CA ARG A 23 9.73 1.14 8.65
C ARG A 23 8.64 0.46 7.84
N GLY A 24 7.89 -0.40 8.52
CA GLY A 24 6.82 -1.08 7.83
C GLY A 24 7.32 -2.06 6.79
N ASN A 25 8.52 -2.61 7.01
CA ASN A 25 9.12 -3.54 6.07
C ASN A 25 9.01 -4.99 6.52
N LYS A 26 8.24 -5.26 7.56
CA LYS A 26 8.05 -6.63 8.06
C LYS A 26 6.59 -6.88 8.34
N VAL A 27 6.18 -8.13 8.16
CA VAL A 27 4.82 -8.55 8.48
C VAL A 27 4.71 -8.67 9.99
N THR A 28 3.74 -7.97 10.57
CA THR A 28 3.60 -7.94 12.03
C THR A 28 2.26 -8.44 12.53
N ASN A 29 1.17 -8.07 11.88
CA ASN A 29 -0.17 -8.44 12.34
C ASN A 29 -0.67 -9.74 11.74
N GLY A 30 -0.34 -9.97 10.47
CA GLY A 30 -0.80 -11.13 9.77
C GLY A 30 0.24 -12.21 9.67
N GLU A 31 -0.07 -13.22 8.88
CA GLU A 31 0.86 -14.31 8.61
C GLU A 31 1.52 -14.15 7.25
N TYR A 32 0.87 -13.45 6.35
CA TYR A 32 1.35 -13.24 4.99
C TYR A 32 1.24 -11.78 4.64
N GLY A 33 2.12 -11.33 3.77
CA GLY A 33 2.12 -9.93 3.37
C GLY A 33 2.41 -9.74 1.91
N LEU A 34 2.04 -8.58 1.42
CA LEU A 34 2.34 -8.15 0.06
C LEU A 34 3.29 -6.96 0.17
N VAL A 35 4.46 -7.09 -0.44
CA VAL A 35 5.54 -6.11 -0.28
C VAL A 35 5.80 -5.42 -1.60
N ALA A 36 5.98 -4.09 -1.54
CA ALA A 36 6.29 -3.31 -2.73
C ALA A 36 7.73 -3.59 -3.17
N MET A 37 7.91 -3.76 -4.46
CA MET A 37 9.24 -3.96 -5.03
C MET A 37 9.73 -2.73 -5.76
N GLU A 38 8.88 -1.74 -5.93
CA GLU A 38 9.20 -0.50 -6.63
C GLU A 38 8.67 0.68 -5.84
N PRO A 39 9.28 1.85 -6.00
CA PRO A 39 8.70 3.05 -5.38
C PRO A 39 7.50 3.53 -6.18
N ALA A 40 6.51 4.06 -5.49
CA ALA A 40 5.33 4.57 -6.18
C ALA A 40 4.45 5.37 -5.25
N TRP A 41 3.55 6.11 -5.87
CA TRP A 41 2.43 6.74 -5.18
C TRP A 41 1.21 5.87 -5.46
N ILE A 42 0.63 5.32 -4.40
CA ILE A 42 -0.53 4.46 -4.53
C ILE A 42 -1.74 5.25 -4.07
N THR A 43 -2.73 5.39 -4.94
CA THR A 43 -3.90 6.21 -4.64
C THR A 43 -4.85 5.49 -3.70
N ALA A 44 -5.68 6.27 -3.03
CA ALA A 44 -6.72 5.72 -2.16
C ALA A 44 -7.62 4.75 -2.92
N ASN A 45 -7.94 5.07 -4.18
CA ASN A 45 -8.76 4.19 -5.00
C ASN A 45 -8.09 2.85 -5.25
N GLN A 46 -6.78 2.87 -5.51
CA GLN A 46 -6.04 1.64 -5.74
C GLN A 46 -5.97 0.80 -4.49
N ILE A 47 -5.76 1.44 -3.35
CA ILE A 47 -5.72 0.71 -2.07
C ILE A 47 -7.06 0.04 -1.82
N GLU A 48 -8.14 0.77 -2.03
CA GLU A 48 -9.47 0.24 -1.80
C GLU A 48 -9.80 -0.89 -2.77
N ALA A 49 -9.42 -0.74 -4.03
CA ALA A 49 -9.66 -1.79 -5.02
C ALA A 49 -8.91 -3.07 -4.66
N ALA A 50 -7.66 -2.93 -4.19
CA ALA A 50 -6.87 -4.09 -3.79
C ALA A 50 -7.50 -4.76 -2.57
N ARG A 51 -7.93 -3.96 -1.59
CA ARG A 51 -8.58 -4.51 -0.39
C ARG A 51 -9.82 -5.30 -0.76
N ILE A 52 -10.64 -4.76 -1.63
CA ILE A 52 -11.86 -5.42 -2.04
C ILE A 52 -11.55 -6.74 -2.74
N ALA A 53 -10.53 -6.75 -3.61
CA ALA A 53 -10.15 -7.96 -4.32
C ALA A 53 -9.74 -9.06 -3.36
N MET A 54 -8.92 -8.70 -2.36
CA MET A 54 -8.48 -9.67 -1.37
C MET A 54 -9.64 -10.18 -0.53
N THR A 55 -10.44 -9.25 -0.02
CA THR A 55 -11.54 -9.60 0.88
C THR A 55 -12.55 -10.49 0.17
N ARG A 56 -12.83 -10.17 -1.08
CA ARG A 56 -13.79 -10.96 -1.84
C ARG A 56 -13.29 -12.39 -2.05
N HIS A 57 -11.99 -12.54 -2.24
CA HIS A 57 -11.43 -13.87 -2.47
C HIS A 57 -11.41 -14.72 -1.21
N ILE A 58 -10.98 -14.14 -0.08
CA ILE A 58 -10.89 -14.91 1.15
C ILE A 58 -12.23 -15.00 1.89
N ARG A 59 -13.15 -14.13 1.52
CA ARG A 59 -14.50 -14.11 2.07
C ARG A 59 -14.47 -13.91 3.58
N ARG A 60 -15.06 -14.82 4.34
CA ARG A 60 -15.20 -14.62 5.78
C ARG A 60 -14.09 -15.24 6.60
N GLY A 61 -13.27 -16.05 5.98
CA GLY A 61 -12.37 -16.90 6.73
C GLY A 61 -11.15 -16.20 7.30
N GLY A 62 -10.85 -15.01 6.88
CA GLY A 62 -9.61 -14.40 7.29
C GLY A 62 -9.74 -12.96 7.66
N GLN A 63 -8.58 -12.38 7.98
CA GLN A 63 -8.48 -10.97 8.31
C GLN A 63 -7.48 -10.31 7.37
N VAL A 64 -7.76 -9.05 7.04
CA VAL A 64 -6.91 -8.26 6.16
C VAL A 64 -6.55 -6.98 6.88
N TRP A 65 -5.27 -6.63 6.84
CA TRP A 65 -4.79 -5.35 7.35
C TRP A 65 -4.23 -4.53 6.22
N ILE A 66 -4.61 -3.26 6.17
CA ILE A 66 -4.03 -2.30 5.25
C ILE A 66 -2.91 -1.60 6.02
N LYS A 67 -1.67 -1.75 5.55
CA LYS A 67 -0.52 -1.24 6.28
C LYS A 67 -0.02 0.10 5.76
N ILE A 68 -0.65 0.64 4.74
CA ILE A 68 -0.31 1.96 4.21
C ILE A 68 -1.53 2.84 4.27
N PHE A 69 -1.29 4.15 4.31
CA PHE A 69 -2.39 5.10 4.38
C PHE A 69 -2.11 6.25 3.43
N PRO A 70 -3.12 6.67 2.66
CA PRO A 70 -2.93 7.74 1.67
C PRO A 70 -3.03 9.11 2.36
N ASP A 71 -1.92 9.59 2.88
CA ASP A 71 -1.88 10.83 3.63
C ASP A 71 -1.30 12.01 2.85
N LYS A 72 -0.88 11.80 1.61
CA LYS A 72 -0.31 12.87 0.81
C LYS A 72 -1.33 13.33 -0.22
N PRO A 73 -1.69 14.62 -0.21
CA PRO A 73 -2.62 15.14 -1.23
C PRO A 73 -1.89 15.39 -2.53
N VAL A 74 -2.57 15.09 -3.63
CA VAL A 74 -2.06 15.38 -4.96
C VAL A 74 -3.01 16.35 -5.62
N THR A 75 -2.46 17.41 -6.20
CA THR A 75 -3.24 18.42 -6.87
C THR A 75 -2.97 18.37 -8.36
N GLU A 76 -4.00 18.68 -9.13
CA GLU A 76 -3.88 18.80 -10.57
C GLU A 76 -4.40 20.14 -11.00
N LYS A 77 -3.79 20.69 -12.02
CA LYS A 77 -4.31 21.91 -12.58
C LYS A 77 -5.55 21.58 -13.41
N PRO A 78 -6.64 22.27 -13.21
CA PRO A 78 -7.77 22.11 -14.11
C PRO A 78 -7.35 22.48 -15.53
N ALA A 79 -8.02 21.89 -16.51
CA ALA A 79 -7.67 22.13 -17.90
C ALA A 79 -7.72 23.61 -18.24
N GLU A 80 -8.54 24.38 -17.54
CA GLU A 80 -8.73 25.79 -17.84
C GLU A 80 -7.87 26.70 -16.99
N THR A 81 -7.03 26.15 -16.14
CA THR A 81 -6.20 26.96 -15.26
C THR A 81 -5.12 27.65 -16.06
N ARG A 82 -5.01 28.94 -15.88
CA ARG A 82 -3.98 29.71 -16.56
C ARG A 82 -2.72 29.71 -15.75
N MET A 83 -1.61 29.98 -16.42
CA MET A 83 -0.34 30.07 -15.75
C MET A 83 -0.38 31.15 -14.69
N GLY A 84 0.23 30.85 -13.55
CA GLY A 84 0.26 31.81 -12.47
C GLY A 84 -0.92 31.77 -11.53
N SER A 85 -1.87 30.88 -11.80
CA SER A 85 -3.04 30.77 -10.92
C SER A 85 -2.74 30.07 -9.61
N GLY A 86 -1.54 29.52 -9.45
CA GLY A 86 -1.21 28.80 -8.25
C GLY A 86 -1.65 27.34 -8.31
N LYS A 87 -1.48 26.67 -7.17
CA LYS A 87 -1.81 25.28 -7.07
C LYS A 87 -3.30 25.07 -6.94
N GLY A 88 -3.81 24.05 -7.62
CA GLY A 88 -5.22 23.72 -7.49
C GLY A 88 -5.52 23.06 -6.16
N SER A 89 -6.78 22.76 -5.94
CA SER A 89 -7.22 22.03 -4.75
C SER A 89 -6.76 20.58 -4.83
N PRO A 90 -6.60 19.92 -3.69
CA PRO A 90 -6.26 18.51 -3.71
C PRO A 90 -7.34 17.72 -4.43
N GLU A 91 -6.92 16.89 -5.37
CA GLU A 91 -7.84 16.07 -6.14
C GLU A 91 -7.97 14.67 -5.59
N TYR A 92 -6.90 14.16 -5.02
CA TYR A 92 -6.94 12.81 -4.47
C TYR A 92 -5.76 12.63 -3.51
N TRP A 93 -5.77 11.53 -2.81
CA TRP A 93 -4.78 11.24 -1.77
C TRP A 93 -4.00 10.00 -2.16
N VAL A 94 -2.71 10.00 -1.85
CA VAL A 94 -1.84 8.87 -2.17
C VAL A 94 -0.98 8.51 -0.97
N ALA A 95 -0.58 7.24 -0.95
CA ALA A 95 0.44 6.76 -0.03
C ALA A 95 1.75 6.73 -0.79
N VAL A 96 2.80 7.30 -0.19
CA VAL A 96 4.12 7.27 -0.79
C VAL A 96 4.80 6.00 -0.31
N VAL A 97 5.14 5.13 -1.25
CA VAL A 97 5.64 3.80 -0.95
C VAL A 97 7.05 3.65 -1.49
N LYS A 98 7.92 3.07 -0.65
CA LYS A 98 9.29 2.76 -1.04
C LYS A 98 9.46 1.25 -1.14
N PRO A 99 10.43 0.78 -1.92
CA PRO A 99 10.64 -0.68 -2.02
C PRO A 99 10.86 -1.30 -0.64
N GLY A 100 10.26 -2.45 -0.43
CA GLY A 100 10.36 -3.15 0.84
C GLY A 100 9.22 -2.89 1.79
N ARG A 101 8.36 -1.94 1.48
CA ARG A 101 7.23 -1.62 2.34
C ARG A 101 6.15 -2.69 2.24
N VAL A 102 5.68 -3.16 3.40
CA VAL A 102 4.53 -4.08 3.42
C VAL A 102 3.28 -3.25 3.19
N LEU A 103 2.51 -3.65 2.18
CA LEU A 103 1.31 -2.93 1.78
C LEU A 103 0.07 -3.48 2.47
N PHE A 104 -0.06 -4.80 2.49
CA PHE A 104 -1.22 -5.48 3.06
C PHE A 104 -0.75 -6.72 3.78
N GLU A 105 -1.55 -7.16 4.77
CA GLU A 105 -1.29 -8.41 5.47
C GLU A 105 -2.57 -9.21 5.55
N ILE A 106 -2.44 -10.52 5.57
CA ILE A 106 -3.56 -11.45 5.67
C ILE A 106 -3.23 -12.50 6.74
N ALA A 107 -4.24 -12.91 7.48
CA ALA A 107 -4.13 -14.02 8.43
C ALA A 107 -5.42 -14.80 8.45
N GLY A 108 -5.34 -16.01 8.99
CA GLY A 108 -6.54 -16.83 9.18
C GLY A 108 -6.94 -17.65 7.98
N VAL A 109 -6.07 -17.76 6.98
CA VAL A 109 -6.34 -18.55 5.78
C VAL A 109 -5.08 -19.35 5.43
N SER A 110 -5.25 -20.32 4.53
CA SER A 110 -4.12 -21.12 4.08
C SER A 110 -3.18 -20.26 3.24
N GLU A 111 -1.95 -20.73 3.11
CA GLU A 111 -0.99 -19.99 2.29
C GLU A 111 -1.42 -19.93 0.84
N GLU A 112 -1.99 -21.01 0.32
CA GLU A 112 -2.47 -21.03 -1.06
C GLU A 112 -3.52 -19.96 -1.28
N LEU A 113 -4.48 -19.88 -0.37
CA LEU A 113 -5.55 -18.92 -0.47
C LEU A 113 -5.00 -17.50 -0.36
N ALA A 114 -4.04 -17.30 0.56
CA ALA A 114 -3.43 -16.00 0.74
C ALA A 114 -2.65 -15.57 -0.51
N ARG A 115 -1.91 -16.51 -1.12
CA ARG A 115 -1.15 -16.19 -2.34
C ARG A 115 -2.07 -15.73 -3.45
N GLU A 116 -3.18 -16.42 -3.63
CA GLU A 116 -4.11 -16.05 -4.71
C GLU A 116 -4.77 -14.72 -4.41
N ALA A 117 -5.17 -14.50 -3.16
CA ALA A 117 -5.78 -13.23 -2.79
C ALA A 117 -4.81 -12.08 -3.04
N MET A 118 -3.54 -12.26 -2.66
CA MET A 118 -2.54 -11.21 -2.87
C MET A 118 -2.25 -11.00 -4.35
N ARG A 119 -2.27 -12.07 -5.14
CA ARG A 119 -2.09 -11.92 -6.58
C ARG A 119 -3.19 -11.07 -7.18
N LEU A 120 -4.44 -11.32 -6.77
CA LEU A 120 -5.56 -10.52 -7.26
C LEU A 120 -5.42 -9.07 -6.83
N ALA A 121 -4.96 -8.85 -5.59
CA ALA A 121 -4.76 -7.49 -5.11
C ALA A 121 -3.68 -6.78 -5.90
N SER A 122 -2.61 -7.51 -6.24
CA SER A 122 -1.48 -6.90 -6.94
C SER A 122 -1.88 -6.36 -8.30
N HIS A 123 -2.89 -6.95 -8.92
CA HIS A 123 -3.35 -6.49 -10.22
C HIS A 123 -4.02 -5.12 -10.14
N LYS A 124 -4.40 -4.68 -8.96
CA LYS A 124 -5.00 -3.36 -8.74
C LYS A 124 -3.98 -2.31 -8.39
N LEU A 125 -2.73 -2.70 -8.23
CA LEU A 125 -1.68 -1.78 -7.81
C LEU A 125 -0.78 -1.45 -8.99
N PRO A 126 -0.16 -0.26 -8.98
CA PRO A 126 0.62 0.20 -10.15
C PRO A 126 2.07 -0.28 -10.15
N ILE A 127 2.45 -1.15 -9.23
CA ILE A 127 3.84 -1.55 -9.09
C ILE A 127 3.96 -3.06 -8.95
N ALA A 128 5.19 -3.53 -9.13
CA ALA A 128 5.52 -4.93 -8.86
C ALA A 128 5.52 -5.16 -7.37
N THR A 129 5.02 -6.32 -6.98
CA THR A 129 4.90 -6.69 -5.57
C THR A 129 5.41 -8.11 -5.38
N LYS A 130 5.63 -8.47 -4.11
CA LYS A 130 6.11 -9.78 -3.75
C LYS A 130 5.31 -10.31 -2.57
N PHE A 131 4.93 -11.58 -2.64
CA PHE A 131 4.26 -12.26 -1.55
C PHE A 131 5.32 -12.72 -0.55
N VAL A 132 5.11 -12.44 0.73
CA VAL A 132 6.05 -12.86 1.78
C VAL A 132 5.28 -13.48 2.91
N THR A 133 5.97 -14.32 3.67
CA THR A 133 5.42 -14.90 4.88
C THR A 133 6.03 -14.20 6.07
N ARG A 134 5.36 -14.31 7.21
CA ARG A 134 5.84 -13.68 8.42
C ARG A 134 7.15 -14.34 8.85
N GLU A 135 8.13 -13.52 9.16
CA GLU A 135 9.40 -14.03 9.67
C GLU A 135 9.19 -14.69 11.02
N LYS A 136 9.82 -15.82 11.19
CA LYS A 136 9.85 -16.45 12.50
C LYS A 136 10.93 -15.80 13.33
N THR A 137 10.62 -15.56 14.59
CA THR A 137 11.55 -14.89 15.46
C THR A 137 12.59 -15.83 16.05
N ILE A 138 12.24 -17.11 16.21
CA ILE A 138 13.13 -18.04 16.84
C ILE A 138 14.02 -18.69 15.80
N GLY A 139 15.29 -18.71 16.10
CA GLY A 139 16.22 -19.32 15.20
C GLY A 139 16.26 -18.63 13.89
N GLY A 140 15.64 -17.69 13.86
CA GLY A 140 15.59 -16.88 12.71
C GLY A 140 15.57 -17.56 11.41
N GLU A 141 15.54 -18.07 11.55
CA GLU A 141 15.59 -18.32 10.75
C GLU A 141 15.40 -18.05 9.89
N GLU A 142 15.35 -18.22 9.63
CA GLU A 142 15.25 -18.15 8.92
C GLU A 142 15.05 -17.65 8.12
N ASN A 143 15.02 -17.64 7.77
CA ASN A 143 14.84 -17.19 7.02
C ASN A 143 14.96 -16.77 6.22
N GLU A 144 15.12 -16.88 5.86
CA GLU A 144 15.27 -16.51 5.16
C GLU A 144 15.02 -16.43 4.30
N ALA A 145 14.83 -16.63 3.88
CA ALA A 145 14.81 -16.56 3.05
C ALA A 145 14.51 -16.35 2.20
N GLU A 146 14.45 -16.45 1.95
CA GLU A 146 14.40 -16.35 1.15
C GLU A 146 14.04 -15.90 0.49
#